data_989d7d2a4553ed23c4134d6579fb1dd7
#
_entry.id   989d7d2a4553ed23c4134d6579fb1dd7
#
_cell.length_a   1.000
_cell.length_b   1.000
_cell.length_c   1.000
_cell.angle_alpha   90.00
_cell.angle_beta   90.00
_cell.angle_gamma   90.00
#
_symmetry.space_group_name_H-M   'P 1'
#
loop_
_entity.id
_entity.type
_entity.pdbx_description
1 polymer ?
#
loop_
_entity_poly.entity_id
_entity_poly.type
_entity_poly.pdbx_seq_one_letter_code
_entity_poly.pdbx_strand_id
1 'polypeptide(L)'
;ESFTHNKDRSLDSDVMNAHQKASLGTGNLIKYVEDYYHVNDDFDSVAGLSQIMQAEAIRFAVEAHRRNMPYCMGTLYWQFNDCWPVISWSSIDYGGNWKALHYAARKFFSPLLVSIRDLDDKIEIHVINDQHNEVESGITLGLFNFNGDILFNDLSEINIEPFSSTIYRSFNKNDLLGGIDLSEIMFRAELFTGSKIM
;
A
#
# COMPACT_ATOMS: atom_id res chain seq x y z
N GLU A 1 -22.10 2.65 -1.11
CA GLU A 1 -23.25 3.27 -0.40
C GLU A 1 -24.03 4.25 -1.28
N SER A 2 -23.43 4.87 -2.28
CA SER A 2 -24.08 5.91 -3.09
C SER A 2 -25.21 5.40 -4.00
N PHE A 3 -25.31 4.08 -4.25
CA PHE A 3 -26.31 3.47 -5.14
C PHE A 3 -27.06 2.27 -4.55
N THR A 4 -26.74 1.89 -3.29
CA THR A 4 -27.38 0.75 -2.63
C THR A 4 -28.24 1.19 -1.45
N HIS A 5 -29.41 0.59 -1.29
CA HIS A 5 -30.18 0.61 -0.06
C HIS A 5 -29.81 -0.60 0.81
N ASN A 6 -30.17 -0.59 2.09
CA ASN A 6 -29.84 -1.70 3.01
C ASN A 6 -30.23 -3.09 2.49
N LYS A 7 -31.37 -3.19 1.78
CA LYS A 7 -31.87 -4.44 1.17
C LYS A 7 -31.02 -4.94 -0.01
N ASP A 8 -30.22 -4.04 -0.62
CA ASP A 8 -29.42 -4.33 -1.81
C ASP A 8 -27.95 -4.59 -1.45
N ARG A 9 -27.60 -4.53 -0.15
CA ARG A 9 -26.25 -4.77 0.38
C ARG A 9 -25.96 -6.27 0.49
N SER A 10 -26.00 -6.94 -0.67
CA SER A 10 -25.58 -8.30 -0.88
C SER A 10 -24.76 -8.33 -2.16
N LEU A 11 -23.64 -9.08 -2.16
CA LEU A 11 -22.72 -9.14 -3.29
C LEU A 11 -23.33 -9.69 -4.57
N ASP A 12 -24.42 -10.44 -4.45
CA ASP A 12 -25.16 -11.09 -5.53
C ASP A 12 -26.50 -10.39 -5.87
N SER A 13 -26.80 -9.25 -5.24
CA SER A 13 -28.02 -8.51 -5.54
C SER A 13 -28.05 -8.00 -6.98
N ASP A 14 -29.26 -7.87 -7.55
CA ASP A 14 -29.45 -7.35 -8.91
C ASP A 14 -28.84 -5.94 -9.07
N VAL A 15 -28.94 -5.12 -8.02
CA VAL A 15 -28.35 -3.76 -8.02
C VAL A 15 -26.82 -3.84 -8.08
N MET A 16 -26.18 -4.68 -7.28
CA MET A 16 -24.73 -4.83 -7.30
C MET A 16 -24.24 -5.40 -8.63
N ASN A 17 -24.94 -6.37 -9.19
CA ASN A 17 -24.64 -6.94 -10.50
C ASN A 17 -24.80 -5.93 -11.63
N ALA A 18 -25.85 -5.10 -11.61
CA ALA A 18 -26.07 -4.04 -12.59
C ALA A 18 -24.99 -2.94 -12.55
N HIS A 19 -24.37 -2.71 -11.38
CA HIS A 19 -23.32 -1.73 -11.16
C HIS A 19 -21.91 -2.33 -11.19
N GLN A 20 -21.73 -3.59 -11.60
CA GLN A 20 -20.42 -4.23 -11.71
C GLN A 20 -19.75 -3.88 -13.05
N LYS A 21 -18.57 -3.25 -12.98
CA LYS A 21 -17.81 -2.83 -14.17
C LYS A 21 -17.07 -3.98 -14.85
N ALA A 22 -16.55 -4.93 -14.07
CA ALA A 22 -15.74 -6.02 -14.58
C ALA A 22 -16.61 -7.17 -15.09
N SER A 23 -16.28 -7.73 -16.26
CA SER A 23 -17.01 -8.86 -16.85
C SER A 23 -16.96 -10.14 -16.01
N LEU A 24 -15.88 -10.35 -15.26
CA LEU A 24 -15.72 -11.49 -14.35
C LEU A 24 -16.21 -11.20 -12.92
N GLY A 25 -16.60 -9.96 -12.69
CA GLY A 25 -17.44 -9.50 -11.60
C GLY A 25 -16.95 -9.79 -10.19
N THR A 26 -17.95 -9.90 -9.34
CA THR A 26 -17.83 -10.06 -7.89
C THR A 26 -17.10 -11.36 -7.50
N GLY A 27 -17.24 -12.44 -8.28
CA GLY A 27 -16.59 -13.72 -8.00
C GLY A 27 -15.07 -13.64 -7.98
N ASN A 28 -14.46 -12.94 -8.94
CA ASN A 28 -13.00 -12.72 -8.93
C ASN A 28 -12.58 -11.82 -7.77
N LEU A 29 -13.35 -10.79 -7.47
CA LEU A 29 -13.06 -9.91 -6.35
C LEU A 29 -13.03 -10.67 -5.02
N ILE A 30 -14.04 -11.52 -4.76
CA ILE A 30 -14.11 -12.36 -3.56
C ILE A 30 -12.89 -13.29 -3.52
N LYS A 31 -12.61 -14.01 -4.61
CA LYS A 31 -11.47 -14.92 -4.68
C LYS A 31 -10.16 -14.23 -4.32
N TYR A 32 -9.86 -13.07 -4.90
CA TYR A 32 -8.64 -12.34 -4.58
C TYR A 32 -8.59 -11.88 -3.12
N VAL A 33 -9.72 -11.53 -2.53
CA VAL A 33 -9.76 -11.16 -1.11
C VAL A 33 -9.50 -12.38 -0.22
N GLU A 34 -10.12 -13.53 -0.52
CA GLU A 34 -9.95 -14.79 0.21
C GLU A 34 -8.52 -15.37 0.13
N ASP A 35 -7.79 -15.10 -0.97
CA ASP A 35 -6.39 -15.52 -1.12
C ASP A 35 -5.46 -14.84 -0.10
N TYR A 36 -5.86 -13.69 0.47
CA TYR A 36 -5.00 -12.89 1.37
C TYR A 36 -5.61 -12.62 2.75
N TYR A 37 -6.93 -12.70 2.90
CA TYR A 37 -7.63 -12.29 4.12
C TYR A 37 -8.65 -13.32 4.55
N HIS A 38 -8.83 -13.46 5.87
CA HIS A 38 -10.02 -14.11 6.41
C HIS A 38 -11.22 -13.19 6.26
N VAL A 39 -12.19 -13.62 5.47
CA VAL A 39 -13.39 -12.84 5.15
C VAL A 39 -14.54 -13.37 5.96
N ASN A 40 -15.28 -12.48 6.65
CA ASN A 40 -16.60 -12.79 7.13
C ASN A 40 -17.58 -12.70 5.96
N ASP A 41 -18.62 -13.53 5.93
CA ASP A 41 -19.63 -13.56 4.87
C ASP A 41 -20.59 -12.34 4.96
N ASP A 42 -20.02 -11.15 5.20
CA ASP A 42 -20.77 -9.90 5.24
C ASP A 42 -20.27 -8.90 4.18
N PHE A 43 -21.19 -8.12 3.67
CA PHE A 43 -20.94 -7.15 2.62
C PHE A 43 -19.86 -6.13 2.98
N ASP A 44 -19.87 -5.64 4.21
CA ASP A 44 -18.96 -4.57 4.63
C ASP A 44 -17.52 -5.06 4.77
N SER A 45 -17.32 -6.27 5.28
CA SER A 45 -16.03 -6.93 5.32
C SER A 45 -15.42 -7.10 3.93
N VAL A 46 -16.18 -7.65 2.98
CA VAL A 46 -15.71 -7.83 1.60
C VAL A 46 -15.42 -6.48 0.94
N ALA A 47 -16.31 -5.50 1.09
CA ALA A 47 -16.13 -4.17 0.52
C ALA A 47 -14.89 -3.46 1.10
N GLY A 48 -14.65 -3.57 2.40
CA GLY A 48 -13.48 -3.00 3.07
C GLY A 48 -12.19 -3.69 2.66
N LEU A 49 -12.13 -5.00 2.78
CA LEU A 49 -10.93 -5.79 2.47
C LEU A 49 -10.55 -5.72 0.98
N SER A 50 -11.52 -5.70 0.07
CA SER A 50 -11.23 -5.53 -1.36
C SER A 50 -10.57 -4.19 -1.69
N GLN A 51 -10.94 -3.12 -1.01
CA GLN A 51 -10.28 -1.82 -1.16
C GLN A 51 -8.86 -1.82 -0.60
N ILE A 52 -8.63 -2.46 0.54
CA ILE A 52 -7.28 -2.60 1.15
C ILE A 52 -6.40 -3.44 0.23
N MET A 53 -6.89 -4.58 -0.24
CA MET A 53 -6.16 -5.44 -1.16
C MET A 53 -5.76 -4.70 -2.45
N GLN A 54 -6.68 -3.95 -3.05
CA GLN A 54 -6.39 -3.14 -4.24
C GLN A 54 -5.30 -2.10 -3.95
N ALA A 55 -5.41 -1.40 -2.81
CA ALA A 55 -4.44 -0.39 -2.41
C ALA A 55 -3.04 -0.97 -2.24
N GLU A 56 -2.93 -2.13 -1.57
CA GLU A 56 -1.65 -2.82 -1.37
C GLU A 56 -1.06 -3.35 -2.67
N ALA A 57 -1.86 -3.94 -3.56
CA ALA A 57 -1.39 -4.46 -4.84
C ALA A 57 -0.82 -3.33 -5.73
N ILE A 58 -1.53 -2.20 -5.82
CA ILE A 58 -1.06 -1.04 -6.59
C ILE A 58 0.15 -0.38 -5.92
N ARG A 59 0.16 -0.25 -4.59
CA ARG A 59 1.33 0.25 -3.83
C ARG A 59 2.56 -0.58 -4.15
N PHE A 60 2.46 -1.90 -4.06
CA PHE A 60 3.57 -2.81 -4.35
C PHE A 60 4.14 -2.60 -5.76
N ALA A 61 3.28 -2.49 -6.77
CA ALA A 61 3.69 -2.26 -8.15
C ALA A 61 4.36 -0.89 -8.33
N VAL A 62 3.74 0.19 -7.82
CA VAL A 62 4.26 1.56 -7.97
C VAL A 62 5.60 1.71 -7.24
N GLU A 63 5.72 1.20 -6.02
CA GLU A 63 6.97 1.24 -5.28
C GLU A 63 8.08 0.44 -5.99
N ALA A 64 7.76 -0.71 -6.59
CA ALA A 64 8.71 -1.48 -7.39
C ALA A 64 9.21 -0.68 -8.61
N HIS A 65 8.31 0.04 -9.30
CA HIS A 65 8.69 0.92 -10.40
C HIS A 65 9.59 2.07 -9.93
N ARG A 66 9.26 2.71 -8.83
CA ARG A 66 10.03 3.82 -8.26
C ARG A 66 11.41 3.38 -7.76
N ARG A 67 11.53 2.19 -7.17
CA ARG A 67 12.83 1.61 -6.80
C ARG A 67 13.74 1.37 -8.01
N ASN A 68 13.17 1.18 -9.20
CA ASN A 68 13.92 0.95 -10.45
C ASN A 68 14.36 2.23 -11.17
N MET A 69 14.25 3.40 -10.56
CA MET A 69 14.82 4.63 -11.11
C MET A 69 16.35 4.50 -11.25
N PRO A 70 16.98 4.98 -12.33
CA PRO A 70 16.42 5.75 -13.46
C PRO A 70 15.85 4.90 -14.61
N TYR A 71 15.88 3.57 -14.52
CA TYR A 71 15.38 2.70 -15.60
C TYR A 71 13.87 2.86 -15.81
N CYS A 72 13.10 2.93 -14.73
CA CYS A 72 11.67 3.24 -14.74
C CYS A 72 11.43 4.61 -14.13
N MET A 73 11.05 5.59 -14.95
CA MET A 73 10.90 7.00 -14.54
C MET A 73 9.46 7.44 -14.35
N GLY A 74 8.51 6.53 -14.42
CA GLY A 74 7.10 6.86 -14.20
C GLY A 74 6.21 5.64 -14.17
N THR A 75 5.03 5.83 -13.59
CA THR A 75 3.99 4.82 -13.53
C THR A 75 2.62 5.48 -13.52
N LEU A 76 1.66 4.80 -14.10
CA LEU A 76 0.26 5.22 -14.14
C LEU A 76 -0.60 4.06 -13.64
N TYR A 77 -1.62 4.36 -12.88
CA TYR A 77 -2.63 3.37 -12.51
C TYR A 77 -3.99 3.70 -13.12
N TRP A 78 -4.75 2.71 -13.43
CA TRP A 78 -6.10 2.81 -13.94
C TRP A 78 -7.10 2.43 -12.85
N GLN A 79 -7.97 3.33 -12.39
CA GLN A 79 -8.14 4.69 -12.91
C GLN A 79 -8.36 5.65 -11.75
N PHE A 80 -8.32 6.96 -12.02
CA PHE A 80 -8.42 8.00 -10.99
C PHE A 80 -9.81 8.05 -10.35
N ASN A 81 -10.88 8.23 -11.17
CA ASN A 81 -12.24 8.37 -10.66
C ASN A 81 -13.28 7.67 -11.53
N ASP A 82 -14.45 7.45 -10.95
CA ASP A 82 -15.61 6.92 -11.65
C ASP A 82 -16.44 8.03 -12.30
N CYS A 83 -17.07 7.72 -13.46
CA CYS A 83 -17.99 8.62 -14.17
C CYS A 83 -19.46 8.30 -13.91
N TRP A 84 -19.77 7.23 -13.16
CA TRP A 84 -21.09 6.83 -12.70
C TRP A 84 -20.97 5.95 -11.46
N PRO A 85 -22.03 5.75 -10.66
CA PRO A 85 -21.95 4.88 -9.47
C PRO A 85 -21.70 3.42 -9.87
N VAL A 86 -20.55 2.88 -9.53
CA VAL A 86 -20.13 1.57 -10.04
C VAL A 86 -19.16 0.87 -9.08
N ILE A 87 -19.13 -0.47 -9.13
CA ILE A 87 -18.06 -1.28 -8.55
C ILE A 87 -16.92 -1.32 -9.56
N SER A 88 -15.83 -0.68 -9.25
CA SER A 88 -14.71 -0.52 -10.18
C SER A 88 -13.35 -0.43 -9.49
N TRP A 89 -12.35 -0.31 -10.31
CA TRP A 89 -10.94 -0.13 -9.96
C TRP A 89 -10.51 1.32 -9.69
N SER A 90 -11.42 2.30 -9.75
CA SER A 90 -11.11 3.71 -9.50
C SER A 90 -10.63 3.95 -8.07
N SER A 91 -9.82 5.00 -7.87
CA SER A 91 -9.39 5.43 -6.55
C SER A 91 -10.35 6.40 -5.86
N ILE A 92 -11.19 7.09 -6.65
CA ILE A 92 -12.26 7.98 -6.15
C ILE A 92 -13.57 7.50 -6.73
N ASP A 93 -14.60 7.35 -5.89
CA ASP A 93 -15.93 6.96 -6.35
C ASP A 93 -16.68 8.10 -7.07
N TYR A 94 -17.82 7.79 -7.65
CA TYR A 94 -18.66 8.79 -8.35
C TYR A 94 -19.12 9.93 -7.45
N GLY A 95 -19.29 9.69 -6.15
CA GLY A 95 -19.69 10.69 -5.15
C GLY A 95 -18.53 11.58 -4.68
N GLY A 96 -17.31 11.35 -5.16
CA GLY A 96 -16.12 12.09 -4.75
C GLY A 96 -15.45 11.53 -3.49
N ASN A 97 -15.89 10.38 -2.98
CA ASN A 97 -15.27 9.77 -1.81
C ASN A 97 -13.99 9.03 -2.17
N TRP A 98 -12.98 9.18 -1.35
CA TRP A 98 -11.72 8.48 -1.51
C TRP A 98 -11.83 7.03 -1.08
N LYS A 99 -11.45 6.13 -1.95
CA LYS A 99 -11.25 4.71 -1.63
C LYS A 99 -9.86 4.51 -1.01
N ALA A 100 -9.61 3.34 -0.41
CA ALA A 100 -8.31 3.03 0.22
C ALA A 100 -7.12 3.28 -0.72
N LEU A 101 -7.27 2.96 -2.01
CA LEU A 101 -6.24 3.21 -3.03
C LEU A 101 -5.85 4.70 -3.10
N HIS A 102 -6.78 5.65 -2.97
CA HIS A 102 -6.43 7.07 -3.08
C HIS A 102 -5.60 7.56 -1.90
N TYR A 103 -5.88 7.07 -0.70
CA TYR A 103 -5.03 7.33 0.47
C TYR A 103 -3.64 6.72 0.33
N ALA A 104 -3.56 5.49 -0.20
CA ALA A 104 -2.27 4.85 -0.49
C ALA A 104 -1.51 5.61 -1.59
N ALA A 105 -2.20 6.07 -2.66
CA ALA A 105 -1.60 6.83 -3.75
C ALA A 105 -0.93 8.13 -3.26
N ARG A 106 -1.55 8.81 -2.33
CA ARG A 106 -0.96 9.99 -1.69
C ARG A 106 0.40 9.69 -1.05
N LYS A 107 0.58 8.46 -0.52
CA LYS A 107 1.83 8.03 0.11
C LYS A 107 2.85 7.56 -0.93
N PHE A 108 2.48 6.59 -1.78
CA PHE A 108 3.44 6.01 -2.71
C PHE A 108 3.83 6.94 -3.88
N PHE A 109 3.12 8.06 -4.09
CA PHE A 109 3.53 9.17 -4.98
C PHE A 109 4.11 10.37 -4.22
N SER A 110 4.41 10.25 -2.93
CA SER A 110 5.14 11.30 -2.23
C SER A 110 6.50 11.55 -2.90
N PRO A 111 6.91 12.82 -3.09
CA PRO A 111 8.23 13.13 -3.67
C PRO A 111 9.41 12.49 -2.94
N LEU A 112 9.30 12.35 -1.61
CA LEU A 112 10.19 11.52 -0.81
C LEU A 112 9.46 10.27 -0.39
N LEU A 113 10.11 9.12 -0.57
CA LEU A 113 9.53 7.83 -0.22
C LEU A 113 10.58 6.91 0.40
N VAL A 114 10.23 6.26 1.50
CA VAL A 114 10.91 5.06 1.95
C VAL A 114 10.09 3.85 1.52
N SER A 115 10.76 2.88 0.89
CA SER A 115 10.11 1.68 0.37
C SER A 115 10.84 0.43 0.86
N ILE A 116 10.08 -0.48 1.45
CA ILE A 116 10.58 -1.75 1.93
C ILE A 116 10.45 -2.78 0.80
N ARG A 117 11.53 -3.45 0.49
CA ARG A 117 11.54 -4.59 -0.42
C ARG A 117 11.84 -5.86 0.36
N ASP A 118 10.83 -6.71 0.44
CA ASP A 118 10.97 -8.03 1.03
C ASP A 118 11.44 -9.03 -0.03
N LEU A 119 12.56 -9.69 0.24
CA LEU A 119 13.17 -10.73 -0.57
C LEU A 119 13.26 -12.03 0.26
N ASP A 120 13.59 -13.15 -0.38
CA ASP A 120 13.59 -14.45 0.29
C ASP A 120 14.50 -14.46 1.53
N ASP A 121 15.72 -13.93 1.42
CA ASP A 121 16.76 -13.97 2.43
C ASP A 121 17.03 -12.64 3.14
N LYS A 122 16.52 -11.52 2.59
CA LYS A 122 16.81 -10.18 3.08
C LYS A 122 15.66 -9.21 2.95
N ILE A 123 15.73 -8.14 3.75
CA ILE A 123 14.87 -6.96 3.66
C ILE A 123 15.74 -5.79 3.22
N GLU A 124 15.39 -5.14 2.10
CA GLU A 124 16.05 -3.93 1.62
C GLU A 124 15.18 -2.70 1.88
N ILE A 125 15.81 -1.67 2.42
CA ILE A 125 15.19 -0.37 2.64
C ILE A 125 15.70 0.58 1.57
N HIS A 126 14.81 0.98 0.68
CA HIS A 126 15.09 1.95 -0.37
C HIS A 126 14.61 3.33 0.06
N VAL A 127 15.41 4.34 -0.28
CA VAL A 127 15.02 5.74 -0.13
C VAL A 127 15.03 6.40 -1.49
N ILE A 128 13.97 7.12 -1.79
CA ILE A 128 13.69 7.66 -3.12
C ILE A 128 13.40 9.16 -2.98
N ASN A 129 14.04 9.97 -3.82
CA ASN A 129 13.85 11.39 -3.91
C ASN A 129 13.59 11.81 -5.37
N ASP A 130 12.37 12.25 -5.67
CA ASP A 130 11.97 12.76 -6.99
C ASP A 130 12.17 14.29 -7.11
N GLN A 131 12.71 14.94 -6.07
CA GLN A 131 12.92 16.39 -6.06
C GLN A 131 14.26 16.77 -6.73
N HIS A 132 14.34 18.04 -7.13
CA HIS A 132 15.53 18.62 -7.76
C HIS A 132 16.67 18.92 -6.78
N ASN A 133 16.37 18.87 -5.47
CA ASN A 133 17.33 19.21 -4.43
C ASN A 133 17.63 17.99 -3.56
N GLU A 134 18.85 17.97 -3.01
CA GLU A 134 19.19 17.10 -1.90
C GLU A 134 18.29 17.39 -0.70
N VAL A 135 17.93 16.36 0.04
CA VAL A 135 17.09 16.47 1.24
C VAL A 135 17.75 15.81 2.43
N GLU A 136 17.98 16.62 3.46
CA GLU A 136 18.33 16.12 4.79
C GLU A 136 17.08 15.59 5.49
N SER A 137 17.10 14.35 5.94
CA SER A 137 15.99 13.67 6.59
C SER A 137 16.48 12.79 7.73
N GLY A 138 15.64 12.58 8.71
CA GLY A 138 15.77 11.45 9.62
C GLY A 138 15.09 10.21 9.04
N ILE A 139 15.62 9.04 9.36
CA ILE A 139 14.98 7.75 9.07
C ILE A 139 14.89 6.92 10.34
N THR A 140 13.70 6.37 10.59
CA THR A 140 13.46 5.40 11.67
C THR A 140 13.17 4.04 11.07
N LEU A 141 13.87 3.01 11.57
CA LEU A 141 13.62 1.61 11.25
C LEU A 141 13.24 0.91 12.54
N GLY A 142 12.15 0.15 12.54
CA GLY A 142 11.69 -0.56 13.72
C GLY A 142 11.11 -1.94 13.39
N LEU A 143 11.34 -2.90 14.29
CA LEU A 143 10.72 -4.20 14.30
C LEU A 143 9.89 -4.31 15.59
N PHE A 144 8.62 -4.66 15.44
CA PHE A 144 7.65 -4.72 16.53
C PHE A 144 6.92 -6.06 16.49
N ASN A 145 6.51 -6.56 17.62
CA ASN A 145 5.49 -7.60 17.69
C ASN A 145 4.08 -6.98 17.76
N PHE A 146 3.04 -7.79 17.61
CA PHE A 146 1.65 -7.29 17.67
C PHE A 146 1.19 -6.91 19.10
N ASN A 147 1.99 -7.19 20.14
CA ASN A 147 1.77 -6.68 21.49
C ASN A 147 2.30 -5.26 21.69
N GLY A 148 3.05 -4.74 20.70
CA GLY A 148 3.67 -3.41 20.73
C GLY A 148 5.09 -3.38 21.30
N ASP A 149 5.69 -4.53 21.61
CA ASP A 149 7.06 -4.59 22.08
C ASP A 149 8.02 -4.26 20.92
N ILE A 150 9.04 -3.46 21.23
CA ILE A 150 10.09 -3.09 20.27
C ILE A 150 11.17 -4.15 20.31
N LEU A 151 11.34 -4.89 19.22
CA LEU A 151 12.36 -5.92 19.05
C LEU A 151 13.66 -5.36 18.47
N PHE A 152 13.54 -4.34 17.62
CA PHE A 152 14.64 -3.60 17.02
C PHE A 152 14.20 -2.15 16.77
N ASN A 153 15.09 -1.20 17.01
CA ASN A 153 14.87 0.20 16.65
C ASN A 153 16.19 0.86 16.27
N ASP A 154 16.17 1.59 15.17
CA ASP A 154 17.29 2.41 14.70
C ASP A 154 16.78 3.77 14.25
N LEU A 155 17.49 4.83 14.63
CA LEU A 155 17.23 6.21 14.27
C LEU A 155 18.50 6.81 13.72
N SER A 156 18.47 7.30 12.49
CA SER A 156 19.64 7.87 11.83
C SER A 156 19.28 9.12 11.04
N GLU A 157 20.25 9.98 10.81
CA GLU A 157 20.14 11.08 9.86
C GLU A 157 20.71 10.64 8.51
N ILE A 158 20.06 11.06 7.42
CA ILE A 158 20.47 10.71 6.05
C ILE A 158 20.34 11.91 5.12
N ASN A 159 21.25 11.97 4.15
CA ASN A 159 21.16 12.87 3.01
C ASN A 159 20.70 12.09 1.80
N ILE A 160 19.66 12.58 1.14
CA ILE A 160 19.03 11.91 0.01
C ILE A 160 19.25 12.76 -1.24
N GLU A 161 20.10 12.25 -2.12
CA GLU A 161 20.47 12.90 -3.38
C GLU A 161 19.23 13.18 -4.25
N PRO A 162 19.24 14.25 -5.05
CA PRO A 162 18.16 14.56 -5.97
C PRO A 162 18.01 13.50 -7.04
N PHE A 163 16.76 13.25 -7.50
CA PHE A 163 16.42 12.27 -8.54
C PHE A 163 17.06 10.89 -8.33
N SER A 164 17.03 10.41 -7.11
CA SER A 164 17.70 9.16 -6.73
C SER A 164 16.75 8.10 -6.18
N SER A 165 17.15 6.85 -6.37
CA SER A 165 16.60 5.68 -5.69
C SER A 165 17.78 4.82 -5.25
N THR A 166 18.01 4.74 -3.96
CA THR A 166 19.15 4.05 -3.38
C THR A 166 18.76 3.07 -2.29
N ILE A 167 19.51 1.97 -2.17
CA ILE A 167 19.38 1.08 -1.02
C ILE A 167 20.09 1.75 0.15
N TYR A 168 19.29 2.22 1.12
CA TYR A 168 19.80 2.78 2.35
C TYR A 168 20.42 1.71 3.26
N ARG A 169 19.71 0.61 3.44
CA ARG A 169 20.13 -0.52 4.28
C ARG A 169 19.55 -1.85 3.79
N SER A 170 20.32 -2.92 4.02
CA SER A 170 19.87 -4.29 3.80
C SER A 170 20.07 -5.10 5.07
N PHE A 171 19.07 -5.87 5.47
CA PHE A 171 19.12 -6.76 6.62
C PHE A 171 19.00 -8.21 6.15
N ASN A 172 19.88 -9.09 6.63
CA ASN A 172 19.65 -10.52 6.52
C ASN A 172 18.47 -10.90 7.44
N LYS A 173 17.49 -11.64 6.93
CA LYS A 173 16.30 -12.00 7.71
C LYS A 173 16.63 -12.86 8.91
N ASN A 174 17.52 -13.83 8.76
CA ASN A 174 17.89 -14.71 9.88
C ASN A 174 18.53 -13.93 11.02
N ASP A 175 19.40 -12.96 10.69
CA ASP A 175 20.07 -12.13 11.70
C ASP A 175 19.08 -11.16 12.38
N LEU A 176 18.21 -10.55 11.58
CA LEU A 176 17.23 -9.59 12.09
C LEU A 176 16.13 -10.25 12.95
N LEU A 177 15.66 -11.41 12.53
CA LEU A 177 14.49 -12.05 13.11
C LEU A 177 14.84 -13.00 14.26
N GLY A 178 16.07 -13.53 14.31
CA GLY A 178 16.50 -14.43 15.40
C GLY A 178 15.62 -15.68 15.57
N GLY A 179 14.91 -16.10 14.51
CA GLY A 179 14.00 -17.23 14.53
C GLY A 179 12.55 -16.91 14.94
N ILE A 180 12.20 -15.63 15.06
CA ILE A 180 10.80 -15.21 15.31
C ILE A 180 9.97 -15.46 14.06
N ASP A 181 8.71 -15.90 14.22
CA ASP A 181 7.77 -16.09 13.12
C ASP A 181 7.41 -14.74 12.48
N LEU A 182 7.53 -14.66 11.14
CA LEU A 182 7.15 -13.48 10.37
C LEU A 182 5.69 -13.06 10.55
N SER A 183 4.79 -14.00 10.84
CA SER A 183 3.38 -13.75 11.09
C SER A 183 3.11 -13.01 12.42
N GLU A 184 4.10 -12.92 13.31
CA GLU A 184 3.96 -12.30 14.64
C GLU A 184 4.60 -10.91 14.73
N ILE A 185 5.19 -10.41 13.64
CA ILE A 185 5.97 -9.17 13.64
C ILE A 185 5.57 -8.21 12.54
N MET A 186 5.91 -6.94 12.75
CA MET A 186 5.78 -5.86 11.78
C MET A 186 7.12 -5.11 11.67
N PHE A 187 7.64 -4.99 10.44
CA PHE A 187 8.76 -4.12 10.15
C PHE A 187 8.27 -2.76 9.62
N ARG A 188 8.80 -1.69 10.17
CA ARG A 188 8.41 -0.31 9.86
C ARG A 188 9.63 0.51 9.46
N ALA A 189 9.48 1.32 8.41
CA ALA A 189 10.46 2.32 8.00
C ALA A 189 9.74 3.64 7.73
N GLU A 190 10.25 4.74 8.27
CA GLU A 190 9.68 6.07 8.11
C GLU A 190 10.75 7.12 7.92
N LEU A 191 10.46 8.08 7.01
CA LEU A 191 11.23 9.31 6.86
C LEU A 191 10.55 10.43 7.64
N PHE A 192 11.35 11.36 8.17
CA PHE A 192 10.82 12.55 8.81
C PHE A 192 11.76 13.74 8.59
N THR A 193 11.17 14.92 8.32
CA THR A 193 11.88 16.20 8.25
C THR A 193 11.37 17.11 9.36
N GLY A 194 12.26 17.53 10.26
CA GLY A 194 11.88 18.28 11.46
C GLY A 194 10.93 17.45 12.34
N SER A 195 9.74 18.00 12.65
CA SER A 195 8.73 17.33 13.47
C SER A 195 7.65 16.57 12.67
N LYS A 196 7.77 16.47 11.33
CA LYS A 196 6.79 15.80 10.47
C LYS A 196 7.31 14.45 9.99
N ILE A 197 6.53 13.40 10.26
CA ILE A 197 6.64 12.10 9.59
C ILE A 197 6.08 12.26 8.17
N MET A 198 6.77 11.72 7.20
CA MET A 198 6.42 11.78 5.78
C MET A 198 5.89 10.46 5.27
#